data_593c9794ad71b276135457908ae4924d
#
_entry.id   593c9794ad71b276135457908ae4924d
#
_cell.length_a   1.000
_cell.length_b   1.000
_cell.length_c   1.000
_cell.angle_alpha   90.00
_cell.angle_beta   90.00
_cell.angle_gamma   90.00
#
_symmetry.space_group_name_H-M   'P 1'
#
loop_
_entity.id
_entity.type
_entity.pdbx_description
1 polymer ?
#
loop_
_entity_poly.entity_id
_entity_poly.type
_entity_poly.pdbx_seq_one_letter_code
_entity_poly.pdbx_strand_id
1 'polypeptide(L)'
;VELLTAAIATLEERGVLNPLANLIRQVYRRAADRHEPALGDDAMSFGTTVWRNLTNLGAAQFADQPGVDARIEDNSLEILTAGYILRLYSLQGTATSVESIRWEGSDARLGGAVENSSDGQLALDDEEQFPEAFAGLIPRKRHIRIAHAGDIDTGEAVAYIGLPRDNRNGGSPWFEVTLWFGEPARPVVQPSDGLVPDSRAPHHDELPLPGLDLRLRRDHRQALRAAPTSA
;
A
#
# COMPACT_ATOMS: atom_id res chain seq x y z
N VAL A 1 10.87 -12.64 -16.46
CA VAL A 1 9.78 -12.21 -17.38
C VAL A 1 8.70 -13.28 -17.45
N GLU A 2 9.04 -14.56 -17.46
CA GLU A 2 8.05 -15.64 -17.59
C GLU A 2 7.16 -15.80 -16.34
N LEU A 3 7.71 -15.62 -15.14
CA LEU A 3 6.98 -15.85 -13.89
C LEU A 3 5.88 -14.80 -13.65
N LEU A 4 6.18 -13.54 -13.85
CA LEU A 4 5.21 -12.48 -13.69
C LEU A 4 4.11 -12.54 -14.75
N THR A 5 4.49 -12.84 -16.00
CA THR A 5 3.53 -13.01 -17.11
C THR A 5 2.56 -14.15 -16.84
N ALA A 6 3.04 -15.30 -16.36
CA ALA A 6 2.20 -16.43 -15.99
C ALA A 6 1.27 -16.09 -14.81
N ALA A 7 1.79 -15.36 -13.82
CA ALA A 7 0.98 -14.90 -12.69
C ALA A 7 -0.13 -13.95 -13.14
N ILE A 8 0.17 -12.97 -13.99
CA ILE A 8 -0.81 -12.04 -14.55
C ILE A 8 -1.91 -12.80 -15.29
N ALA A 9 -1.55 -13.72 -16.19
CA ALA A 9 -2.52 -14.52 -16.93
C ALA A 9 -3.45 -15.31 -16.00
N THR A 10 -2.89 -15.96 -14.97
CA THR A 10 -3.67 -16.69 -13.97
C THR A 10 -4.63 -15.78 -13.21
N LEU A 11 -4.19 -14.59 -12.80
CA LEU A 11 -5.02 -13.64 -12.08
C LEU A 11 -6.11 -13.01 -12.95
N GLU A 12 -5.87 -12.86 -14.25
CA GLU A 12 -6.87 -12.45 -15.24
C GLU A 12 -7.94 -13.53 -15.41
N GLU A 13 -7.54 -14.79 -15.57
CA GLU A 13 -8.46 -15.94 -15.66
C GLU A 13 -9.32 -16.07 -14.39
N ARG A 14 -8.77 -15.76 -13.23
CA ARG A 14 -9.51 -15.71 -11.96
C ARG A 14 -10.43 -14.49 -11.82
N GLY A 15 -10.38 -13.57 -12.78
CA GLY A 15 -11.20 -12.37 -12.78
C GLY A 15 -10.84 -11.36 -11.67
N VAL A 16 -9.58 -11.36 -11.20
CA VAL A 16 -9.16 -10.48 -10.10
C VAL A 16 -8.65 -9.14 -10.63
N LEU A 17 -7.85 -9.14 -11.70
CA LEU A 17 -7.11 -7.95 -12.10
C LEU A 17 -8.02 -6.81 -12.60
N ASN A 18 -8.93 -7.08 -13.52
CA ASN A 18 -9.79 -6.03 -14.09
C ASN A 18 -10.69 -5.35 -13.04
N PRO A 19 -11.41 -6.08 -12.15
CA PRO A 19 -12.15 -5.46 -11.07
C PRO A 19 -11.27 -4.63 -10.14
N LEU A 20 -10.08 -5.12 -9.79
CA LEU A 20 -9.16 -4.41 -8.91
C LEU A 20 -8.60 -3.14 -9.56
N ALA A 21 -8.25 -3.16 -10.85
CA ALA A 21 -7.85 -1.98 -11.59
C ALA A 21 -8.94 -0.89 -11.61
N ASN A 22 -10.18 -1.31 -11.85
CA ASN A 22 -11.34 -0.41 -11.83
C ASN A 22 -11.58 0.17 -10.44
N LEU A 23 -11.44 -0.64 -9.39
CA LEU A 23 -11.54 -0.18 -8.01
C LEU A 23 -10.50 0.88 -7.69
N ILE A 24 -9.22 0.64 -8.04
CA ILE A 24 -8.15 1.61 -7.80
C ILE A 24 -8.46 2.94 -8.48
N ARG A 25 -8.80 2.93 -9.78
CA ARG A 25 -9.15 4.14 -10.52
C ARG A 25 -10.34 4.88 -9.89
N GLN A 26 -11.38 4.13 -9.51
CA GLN A 26 -12.58 4.71 -8.92
C GLN A 26 -12.30 5.35 -7.55
N VAL A 27 -11.49 4.70 -6.73
CA VAL A 27 -11.16 5.20 -5.38
C VAL A 27 -10.34 6.47 -5.48
N TYR A 28 -9.33 6.53 -6.36
CA TYR A 28 -8.54 7.75 -6.56
C TYR A 28 -9.39 8.90 -7.08
N ARG A 29 -10.22 8.67 -8.09
CA ARG A 29 -11.12 9.70 -8.62
C ARG A 29 -12.06 10.23 -7.54
N ARG A 30 -12.70 9.36 -6.77
CA ARG A 30 -13.60 9.78 -5.69
C ARG A 30 -12.89 10.48 -4.55
N ALA A 31 -11.64 10.14 -4.28
CA ALA A 31 -10.84 10.82 -3.28
C ALA A 31 -10.48 12.23 -3.75
N ALA A 32 -10.09 12.42 -5.02
CA ALA A 32 -9.82 13.73 -5.61
C ALA A 32 -11.09 14.60 -5.66
N ASP A 33 -12.23 14.05 -6.05
CA ASP A 33 -13.52 14.77 -6.07
C ASP A 33 -13.94 15.31 -4.70
N ARG A 34 -13.41 14.74 -3.61
CA ARG A 34 -13.74 15.13 -2.22
C ARG A 34 -12.65 15.91 -1.53
N HIS A 35 -11.50 16.02 -2.15
CA HIS A 35 -10.34 16.71 -1.59
C HIS A 35 -10.57 18.21 -1.60
N GLU A 36 -10.58 18.82 -0.41
CA GLU A 36 -10.85 20.24 -0.25
C GLU A 36 -9.79 20.92 0.61
N PRO A 37 -8.70 21.41 -0.01
CA PRO A 37 -7.58 22.05 0.69
C PRO A 37 -8.04 23.26 1.55
N ALA A 38 -9.11 23.94 1.15
CA ALA A 38 -9.66 25.05 1.91
C ALA A 38 -10.24 24.62 3.27
N LEU A 39 -10.62 23.34 3.42
CA LEU A 39 -11.07 22.75 4.69
C LEU A 39 -9.94 22.07 5.46
N GLY A 40 -8.71 22.12 4.95
CA GLY A 40 -7.54 21.55 5.60
C GLY A 40 -7.15 20.16 5.12
N ASP A 41 -7.73 19.71 4.00
CA ASP A 41 -7.29 18.47 3.39
C ASP A 41 -5.87 18.62 2.82
N ASP A 42 -5.06 17.60 3.04
CA ASP A 42 -3.68 17.51 2.59
C ASP A 42 -3.39 16.14 1.95
N ALA A 43 -2.15 15.93 1.53
CA ALA A 43 -1.71 14.67 0.95
C ALA A 43 -1.86 13.48 1.92
N MET A 44 -1.81 13.71 3.23
CA MET A 44 -1.97 12.66 4.24
C MET A 44 -3.45 12.24 4.35
N SER A 45 -4.37 13.20 4.43
CA SER A 45 -5.82 12.93 4.46
C SER A 45 -6.26 12.22 3.20
N PHE A 46 -5.79 12.67 2.02
CA PHE A 46 -6.01 12.03 0.75
C PHE A 46 -5.52 10.57 0.73
N GLY A 47 -4.24 10.36 1.08
CA GLY A 47 -3.64 9.02 1.11
C GLY A 47 -4.33 8.07 2.08
N THR A 48 -4.73 8.57 3.26
CA THR A 48 -5.49 7.79 4.25
C THR A 48 -6.86 7.39 3.73
N THR A 49 -7.55 8.31 3.05
CA THR A 49 -8.87 8.06 2.44
C THR A 49 -8.77 7.00 1.36
N VAL A 50 -7.79 7.12 0.46
CA VAL A 50 -7.53 6.13 -0.60
C VAL A 50 -7.23 4.75 0.00
N TRP A 51 -6.30 4.68 0.95
CA TRP A 51 -5.92 3.43 1.59
C TRP A 51 -7.11 2.72 2.24
N ARG A 52 -7.91 3.43 3.06
CA ARG A 52 -9.08 2.86 3.73
C ARG A 52 -10.13 2.38 2.74
N ASN A 53 -10.41 3.17 1.71
CA ASN A 53 -11.38 2.81 0.71
C ASN A 53 -10.94 1.59 -0.11
N LEU A 54 -9.69 1.52 -0.54
CA LEU A 54 -9.15 0.36 -1.25
C LEU A 54 -9.21 -0.91 -0.40
N THR A 55 -8.86 -0.81 0.88
CA THR A 55 -8.88 -1.94 1.81
C THR A 55 -10.30 -2.46 2.00
N ASN A 56 -11.25 -1.59 2.36
CA ASN A 56 -12.60 -2.02 2.71
C ASN A 56 -13.43 -2.41 1.48
N LEU A 57 -13.38 -1.61 0.41
CA LEU A 57 -14.14 -1.90 -0.81
C LEU A 57 -13.55 -3.10 -1.55
N GLY A 58 -12.22 -3.29 -1.51
CA GLY A 58 -11.58 -4.46 -2.09
C GLY A 58 -11.99 -5.75 -1.40
N ALA A 59 -11.97 -5.79 -0.07
CA ALA A 59 -12.44 -6.95 0.68
C ALA A 59 -13.92 -7.28 0.37
N ALA A 60 -14.77 -6.25 0.32
CA ALA A 60 -16.19 -6.42 -0.01
C ALA A 60 -16.42 -6.88 -1.46
N GLN A 61 -15.65 -6.36 -2.41
CA GLN A 61 -15.80 -6.66 -3.84
C GLN A 61 -15.53 -8.12 -4.18
N PHE A 62 -14.58 -8.73 -3.48
CA PHE A 62 -14.17 -10.11 -3.74
C PHE A 62 -14.73 -11.13 -2.74
N ALA A 63 -15.55 -10.69 -1.76
CA ALA A 63 -16.05 -11.54 -0.67
C ALA A 63 -16.76 -12.82 -1.14
N ASP A 64 -17.51 -12.73 -2.23
CA ASP A 64 -18.31 -13.85 -2.74
C ASP A 64 -17.72 -14.44 -4.04
N GLN A 65 -16.49 -14.06 -4.42
CA GLN A 65 -15.89 -14.55 -5.67
C GLN A 65 -15.32 -15.96 -5.49
N PRO A 66 -15.81 -16.96 -6.26
CA PRO A 66 -15.32 -18.34 -6.12
C PRO A 66 -13.83 -18.48 -6.38
N GLY A 67 -13.11 -19.11 -5.45
CA GLY A 67 -11.67 -19.37 -5.55
C GLY A 67 -10.80 -18.15 -5.26
N VAL A 68 -11.39 -17.09 -4.72
CA VAL A 68 -10.70 -15.89 -4.23
C VAL A 68 -11.04 -15.72 -2.75
N ASP A 69 -10.02 -15.62 -1.91
CA ASP A 69 -10.16 -15.27 -0.49
C ASP A 69 -9.59 -13.85 -0.30
N ALA A 70 -10.49 -12.89 -0.11
CA ALA A 70 -10.12 -11.50 0.10
C ALA A 70 -10.41 -11.08 1.53
N ARG A 71 -9.39 -10.60 2.22
CA ARG A 71 -9.48 -10.24 3.63
C ARG A 71 -8.67 -9.00 3.96
N ILE A 72 -8.92 -8.45 5.13
CA ILE A 72 -8.11 -7.38 5.70
C ILE A 72 -7.12 -8.00 6.66
N GLU A 73 -5.84 -7.96 6.28
CA GLU A 73 -4.74 -8.48 7.07
C GLU A 73 -3.71 -7.37 7.28
N ASP A 74 -3.24 -7.16 8.50
CA ASP A 74 -2.31 -6.07 8.86
C ASP A 74 -2.79 -4.69 8.37
N ASN A 75 -4.08 -4.39 8.53
CA ASN A 75 -4.74 -3.19 8.03
C ASN A 75 -4.61 -2.97 6.50
N SER A 76 -4.41 -4.00 5.73
CA SER A 76 -4.25 -3.94 4.28
C SER A 76 -5.11 -4.98 3.58
N LEU A 77 -5.52 -4.70 2.35
CA LEU A 77 -6.20 -5.70 1.53
C LEU A 77 -5.20 -6.80 1.15
N GLU A 78 -5.58 -8.03 1.46
CA GLU A 78 -4.90 -9.23 0.99
C GLU A 78 -5.86 -10.06 0.16
N ILE A 79 -5.45 -10.47 -1.03
CA ILE A 79 -6.23 -11.33 -1.94
C ILE A 79 -5.41 -12.59 -2.19
N LEU A 80 -5.99 -13.74 -1.79
CA LEU A 80 -5.40 -15.05 -2.00
C LEU A 80 -6.17 -15.76 -3.10
N THR A 81 -5.49 -16.20 -4.15
CA THR A 81 -6.07 -16.96 -5.24
C THR A 81 -5.01 -17.73 -6.01
N ALA A 82 -5.31 -18.95 -6.42
CA ALA A 82 -4.46 -19.78 -7.29
C ALA A 82 -2.98 -19.86 -6.86
N GLY A 83 -2.70 -19.85 -5.54
CA GLY A 83 -1.33 -19.90 -5.00
C GLY A 83 -0.62 -18.55 -4.95
N TYR A 84 -1.29 -17.46 -5.28
CA TYR A 84 -0.77 -16.11 -5.18
C TYR A 84 -1.36 -15.36 -3.99
N ILE A 85 -0.54 -14.48 -3.40
CA ILE A 85 -0.94 -13.50 -2.38
C ILE A 85 -0.71 -12.10 -2.97
N LEU A 86 -1.80 -11.40 -3.25
CA LEU A 86 -1.74 -10.02 -3.74
C LEU A 86 -1.92 -9.06 -2.58
N ARG A 87 -1.07 -8.02 -2.51
CA ARG A 87 -1.25 -6.88 -1.60
C ARG A 87 -0.99 -5.56 -2.32
N LEU A 88 -1.69 -4.52 -1.89
CA LEU A 88 -1.54 -3.17 -2.41
C LEU A 88 -0.40 -2.43 -1.70
N TYR A 89 0.29 -1.58 -2.43
CA TYR A 89 1.35 -0.73 -1.93
C TYR A 89 1.18 0.69 -2.50
N SER A 90 0.93 1.66 -1.63
CA SER A 90 0.89 3.07 -2.05
C SER A 90 2.30 3.60 -2.25
N LEU A 91 2.60 4.08 -3.45
CA LEU A 91 3.83 4.80 -3.74
C LEU A 91 3.77 6.17 -3.06
N GLN A 92 4.80 6.50 -2.29
CA GLN A 92 4.95 7.84 -1.74
C GLN A 92 5.62 8.75 -2.77
N GLY A 93 5.02 9.88 -3.06
CA GLY A 93 5.53 10.81 -4.06
C GLY A 93 5.08 10.50 -5.49
N THR A 94 5.99 10.61 -6.44
CA THR A 94 5.68 10.41 -7.85
C THR A 94 5.70 8.93 -8.24
N ALA A 95 4.95 8.58 -9.28
CA ALA A 95 4.90 7.22 -9.84
C ALA A 95 6.27 6.70 -10.35
N THR A 96 7.29 7.54 -10.41
CA THR A 96 8.66 7.18 -10.78
C THR A 96 9.43 6.49 -9.66
N SER A 97 8.86 6.41 -8.46
CA SER A 97 9.53 5.84 -7.28
C SER A 97 9.45 4.31 -7.17
N VAL A 98 8.89 3.60 -8.17
CA VAL A 98 8.73 2.14 -8.13
C VAL A 98 10.06 1.39 -7.95
N GLU A 99 11.15 1.88 -8.50
CA GLU A 99 12.48 1.29 -8.37
C GLU A 99 13.18 1.68 -7.04
N SER A 100 12.68 2.67 -6.33
CA SER A 100 13.25 3.16 -5.08
C SER A 100 12.58 2.60 -3.82
N ILE A 101 11.64 1.66 -3.98
CA ILE A 101 10.90 1.06 -2.88
C ILE A 101 11.86 0.35 -1.91
N ARG A 102 11.59 0.53 -0.61
CA ARG A 102 12.23 -0.21 0.47
C ARG A 102 11.16 -1.02 1.20
N TRP A 103 11.29 -2.35 1.15
CA TRP A 103 10.29 -3.23 1.80
C TRP A 103 10.42 -3.26 3.31
N GLU A 104 11.59 -2.92 3.85
CA GLU A 104 11.90 -2.92 5.29
C GLU A 104 11.06 -1.95 6.14
N GLY A 105 10.32 -1.05 5.51
CA GLY A 105 9.43 -0.12 6.21
C GLY A 105 8.23 -0.78 6.91
N SER A 106 8.01 -2.09 6.75
CA SER A 106 6.95 -2.86 7.41
C SER A 106 7.25 -4.36 7.32
N ASP A 107 7.08 -5.08 8.42
CA ASP A 107 7.30 -6.53 8.50
C ASP A 107 6.43 -7.30 7.49
N ALA A 108 5.18 -6.90 7.32
CA ALA A 108 4.27 -7.53 6.35
C ALA A 108 4.69 -7.33 4.89
N ARG A 109 5.35 -6.21 4.59
CA ARG A 109 5.91 -5.94 3.25
C ARG A 109 7.18 -6.74 3.02
N LEU A 110 8.07 -6.72 4.01
CA LEU A 110 9.34 -7.42 3.97
C LEU A 110 9.14 -8.94 3.91
N GLY A 111 8.22 -9.49 4.70
CA GLY A 111 7.93 -10.92 4.74
C GLY A 111 7.68 -11.50 3.35
N GLY A 112 6.79 -10.91 2.57
CA GLY A 112 6.51 -11.38 1.21
C GLY A 112 7.70 -11.25 0.24
N ALA A 113 8.55 -10.23 0.40
CA ALA A 113 9.75 -10.08 -0.41
C ALA A 113 10.82 -11.14 -0.04
N VAL A 114 10.95 -11.44 1.25
CA VAL A 114 11.85 -12.48 1.76
C VAL A 114 11.39 -13.87 1.32
N GLU A 115 10.09 -14.17 1.42
CA GLU A 115 9.54 -15.45 0.98
C GLU A 115 9.80 -15.69 -0.51
N ASN A 116 9.52 -14.71 -1.38
CA ASN A 116 9.83 -14.82 -2.80
C ASN A 116 11.32 -15.00 -3.07
N SER A 117 12.19 -14.35 -2.29
CA SER A 117 13.64 -14.44 -2.46
C SER A 117 14.18 -15.80 -2.02
N SER A 118 13.59 -16.39 -0.98
CA SER A 118 13.94 -17.73 -0.50
C SER A 118 13.53 -18.81 -1.51
N ASP A 119 12.37 -18.65 -2.14
CA ASP A 119 11.92 -19.59 -3.19
C ASP A 119 12.82 -19.57 -4.43
N GLY A 120 13.30 -18.38 -4.82
CA GLY A 120 14.24 -18.24 -5.93
C GLY A 120 15.59 -18.91 -5.67
N GLN A 121 16.05 -18.95 -4.42
CA GLN A 121 17.30 -19.62 -4.05
C GLN A 121 17.17 -21.16 -4.07
N LEU A 122 16.06 -21.69 -3.58
CA LEU A 122 15.82 -23.13 -3.55
C LEU A 122 15.62 -23.70 -4.98
N ALA A 123 14.96 -22.97 -5.87
CA ALA A 123 14.72 -23.43 -7.23
C ALA A 123 16.00 -23.51 -8.10
N LEU A 124 17.02 -22.71 -7.79
CA LEU A 124 18.28 -22.72 -8.56
C LEU A 124 19.22 -23.86 -8.17
N ASP A 125 19.20 -24.27 -6.90
CA ASP A 125 20.19 -25.23 -6.39
C ASP A 125 19.65 -26.67 -6.29
N ASP A 126 18.33 -26.86 -6.11
CA ASP A 126 17.78 -28.14 -5.66
C ASP A 126 16.93 -28.86 -6.71
N GLU A 127 16.29 -28.15 -7.64
CA GLU A 127 15.39 -28.78 -8.64
C GLU A 127 16.15 -29.68 -9.63
N GLU A 128 17.40 -29.34 -9.95
CA GLU A 128 18.29 -30.17 -10.78
C GLU A 128 18.89 -31.37 -10.03
N GLN A 129 19.08 -31.25 -8.71
CA GLN A 129 19.74 -32.31 -7.92
C GLN A 129 18.76 -33.30 -7.28
N PHE A 130 17.53 -32.89 -6.95
CA PHE A 130 16.56 -33.71 -6.21
C PHE A 130 15.12 -33.54 -6.70
N PRO A 131 14.79 -33.86 -7.96
CA PRO A 131 13.44 -33.65 -8.50
C PRO A 131 12.35 -34.42 -7.75
N GLU A 132 12.67 -35.58 -7.15
CA GLU A 132 11.72 -36.40 -6.40
C GLU A 132 11.38 -35.80 -4.99
N ALA A 133 12.28 -35.02 -4.41
CA ALA A 133 12.07 -34.37 -3.12
C ALA A 133 11.03 -33.23 -3.19
N PHE A 134 10.79 -32.68 -4.37
CA PHE A 134 9.87 -31.57 -4.60
C PHE A 134 8.48 -32.01 -5.09
N ALA A 135 8.31 -33.24 -5.52
CA ALA A 135 7.03 -33.73 -6.06
C ALA A 135 5.87 -33.77 -5.04
N GLY A 136 6.13 -33.54 -3.79
CA GLY A 136 5.12 -33.48 -2.72
C GLY A 136 5.08 -32.19 -1.91
N LEU A 137 5.88 -31.18 -2.28
CA LEU A 137 5.86 -29.91 -1.59
C LEU A 137 4.57 -29.16 -1.92
N ILE A 138 3.90 -28.67 -0.87
CA ILE A 138 2.77 -27.76 -0.99
C ILE A 138 3.22 -26.56 -1.83
N PRO A 139 2.49 -26.21 -2.92
CA PRO A 139 2.86 -25.07 -3.73
C PRO A 139 3.02 -23.84 -2.83
N ARG A 140 4.25 -23.31 -2.76
CA ARG A 140 4.50 -22.14 -1.95
C ARG A 140 3.72 -20.96 -2.54
N LYS A 141 3.10 -20.20 -1.67
CA LYS A 141 2.38 -19.00 -2.08
C LYS A 141 3.37 -17.97 -2.56
N ARG A 142 3.15 -17.43 -3.76
CA ARG A 142 3.98 -16.35 -4.31
C ARG A 142 3.34 -15.00 -4.04
N HIS A 143 4.13 -14.10 -3.53
CA HIS A 143 3.69 -12.73 -3.25
C HIS A 143 3.77 -11.87 -4.49
N ILE A 144 2.68 -11.17 -4.76
CA ILE A 144 2.58 -10.15 -5.80
C ILE A 144 2.26 -8.82 -5.11
N ARG A 145 2.91 -7.77 -5.56
CA ARG A 145 2.61 -6.41 -5.10
C ARG A 145 2.06 -5.59 -6.25
N ILE A 146 1.02 -4.84 -5.95
CA ILE A 146 0.49 -3.82 -6.82
C ILE A 146 0.86 -2.48 -6.22
N ALA A 147 1.89 -1.85 -6.79
CA ALA A 147 2.34 -0.53 -6.40
C ALA A 147 1.53 0.52 -7.15
N HIS A 148 0.85 1.40 -6.44
CA HIS A 148 -0.05 2.37 -7.04
C HIS A 148 0.17 3.79 -6.50
N ALA A 149 -0.12 4.76 -7.34
CA ALA A 149 -0.18 6.17 -7.00
C ALA A 149 -1.36 6.82 -7.73
N GLY A 150 -1.74 8.00 -7.28
CA GLY A 150 -2.73 8.80 -7.97
C GLY A 150 -2.50 10.28 -7.71
N ASP A 151 -2.91 11.06 -8.66
CA ASP A 151 -2.85 12.50 -8.61
C ASP A 151 -3.98 13.04 -7.71
N ILE A 152 -3.64 13.95 -6.81
CA ILE A 152 -4.57 14.49 -5.82
C ILE A 152 -5.60 15.44 -6.44
N ASP A 153 -5.24 16.10 -7.53
CA ASP A 153 -6.10 17.10 -8.17
C ASP A 153 -7.02 16.47 -9.22
N THR A 154 -6.51 15.51 -10.00
CA THR A 154 -7.24 14.89 -11.11
C THR A 154 -7.86 13.54 -10.76
N GLY A 155 -7.33 12.87 -9.75
CA GLY A 155 -7.70 11.49 -9.42
C GLY A 155 -7.22 10.45 -10.45
N GLU A 156 -6.34 10.85 -11.38
CA GLU A 156 -5.72 9.91 -12.30
C GLU A 156 -4.80 8.96 -11.55
N ALA A 157 -4.97 7.66 -11.79
CA ALA A 157 -4.23 6.63 -11.09
C ALA A 157 -3.30 5.87 -12.03
N VAL A 158 -2.12 5.52 -11.51
CA VAL A 158 -1.16 4.63 -12.14
C VAL A 158 -0.90 3.45 -11.22
N ALA A 159 -0.69 2.28 -11.80
CA ALA A 159 -0.29 1.12 -11.02
C ALA A 159 0.72 0.24 -11.77
N TYR A 160 1.58 -0.36 -10.99
CA TYR A 160 2.55 -1.37 -11.41
C TYR A 160 2.21 -2.68 -10.71
N ILE A 161 2.45 -3.79 -11.40
CA ILE A 161 2.34 -5.12 -10.82
C ILE A 161 3.70 -5.80 -10.87
N GLY A 162 4.10 -6.46 -9.79
CA GLY A 162 5.43 -7.06 -9.74
C GLY A 162 5.61 -8.09 -8.65
N LEU A 163 6.70 -8.84 -8.77
CA LEU A 163 7.19 -9.81 -7.82
C LEU A 163 8.21 -9.12 -6.91
N PRO A 164 7.88 -8.85 -5.63
CA PRO A 164 8.81 -8.19 -4.72
C PRO A 164 10.02 -9.07 -4.42
N ARG A 165 11.17 -8.43 -4.27
CA ARG A 165 12.46 -9.03 -3.93
C ARG A 165 13.00 -8.40 -2.66
N ASP A 166 13.61 -9.19 -1.79
CA ASP A 166 14.35 -8.67 -0.64
C ASP A 166 15.52 -7.80 -1.12
N ASN A 167 15.48 -6.53 -0.77
CA ASN A 167 16.47 -5.53 -1.17
C ASN A 167 17.17 -4.86 0.02
N ARG A 168 17.18 -5.50 1.19
CA ARG A 168 17.90 -4.99 2.37
C ARG A 168 19.40 -4.84 2.12
N ASN A 169 19.95 -5.67 1.26
CA ASN A 169 21.36 -5.62 0.85
C ASN A 169 21.59 -4.76 -0.41
N GLY A 170 20.60 -3.95 -0.81
CA GLY A 170 20.64 -3.15 -2.02
C GLY A 170 20.07 -3.84 -3.25
N GLY A 171 20.13 -3.15 -4.39
CA GLY A 171 19.60 -3.64 -5.66
C GLY A 171 18.12 -3.33 -5.88
N SER A 172 17.55 -3.86 -6.97
CA SER A 172 16.14 -3.67 -7.31
C SER A 172 15.22 -4.26 -6.25
N PRO A 173 14.15 -3.58 -5.87
CA PRO A 173 13.11 -4.12 -4.99
C PRO A 173 12.25 -5.21 -5.66
N TRP A 174 12.48 -5.48 -6.92
CA TRP A 174 11.70 -6.39 -7.72
C TRP A 174 12.56 -7.45 -8.40
N PHE A 175 12.07 -8.67 -8.48
CA PHE A 175 12.52 -9.63 -9.47
C PHE A 175 12.02 -9.22 -10.85
N GLU A 176 10.73 -8.92 -10.95
CA GLU A 176 10.06 -8.45 -12.15
C GLU A 176 9.00 -7.45 -11.77
N VAL A 177 8.87 -6.38 -12.55
CA VAL A 177 7.81 -5.38 -12.40
C VAL A 177 7.42 -4.84 -13.78
N THR A 178 6.14 -4.57 -13.97
CA THR A 178 5.64 -3.96 -15.19
C THR A 178 4.58 -2.91 -14.87
N LEU A 179 4.48 -1.90 -15.73
CA LEU A 179 3.36 -0.97 -15.70
C LEU A 179 2.08 -1.74 -16.03
N TRP A 180 1.12 -1.68 -15.15
CA TRP A 180 -0.14 -2.38 -15.32
C TRP A 180 -1.20 -1.49 -15.99
N PHE A 181 -1.35 -0.24 -15.49
CA PHE A 181 -2.22 0.75 -16.13
C PHE A 181 -1.81 2.18 -15.73
N GLY A 182 -2.33 3.16 -16.47
CA GLY A 182 -2.06 4.58 -16.28
C GLY A 182 -0.77 5.03 -16.94
N GLU A 183 -0.48 6.30 -16.85
CA GLU A 183 0.77 6.88 -17.32
C GLU A 183 1.60 7.32 -16.12
N PRO A 184 2.90 6.96 -16.06
CA PRO A 184 3.77 7.46 -15.00
C PRO A 184 3.82 8.99 -15.11
N ALA A 185 3.64 9.66 -13.96
CA ALA A 185 3.81 11.11 -13.92
C ALA A 185 5.18 11.46 -14.49
N ARG A 186 5.22 12.31 -15.48
CA ARG A 186 6.50 12.85 -15.96
C ARG A 186 7.15 13.57 -14.78
N PRO A 187 8.45 13.35 -14.52
CA PRO A 187 9.13 14.12 -13.49
C PRO A 187 8.92 15.60 -13.86
N VAL A 188 8.20 16.30 -13.01
CA VAL A 188 8.17 17.76 -13.10
C VAL A 188 9.59 18.18 -12.79
N VAL A 189 10.35 18.49 -13.81
CA VAL A 189 11.59 19.24 -13.65
C VAL A 189 11.13 20.58 -13.10
N GLN A 190 11.08 20.69 -11.77
CA GLN A 190 10.95 22.01 -11.17
C GLN A 190 12.13 22.80 -11.72
N PRO A 191 11.88 23.91 -12.44
CA PRO A 191 12.98 24.79 -12.73
C PRO A 191 13.60 25.10 -11.39
N SER A 192 14.88 24.86 -11.28
CA SER A 192 15.67 25.25 -10.10
C SER A 192 15.77 26.77 -10.14
N ASP A 193 14.65 27.46 -9.90
CA ASP A 193 14.67 28.83 -9.49
C ASP A 193 15.41 28.81 -8.16
N GLY A 194 16.60 29.39 -8.19
CA GLY A 194 17.57 29.42 -7.09
C GLY A 194 17.09 30.18 -5.84
N LEU A 195 15.91 29.84 -5.36
CA LEU A 195 15.46 30.14 -4.02
C LEU A 195 16.15 29.14 -3.10
N VAL A 196 17.37 29.46 -2.73
CA VAL A 196 17.96 28.95 -1.48
C VAL A 196 16.91 29.22 -0.40
N PRO A 197 16.35 28.19 0.27
CA PRO A 197 15.42 28.43 1.36
C PRO A 197 16.12 29.34 2.34
N ASP A 198 15.46 30.45 2.67
CA ASP A 198 15.99 31.39 3.66
C ASP A 198 16.20 30.61 4.97
N SER A 199 17.46 30.35 5.26
CA SER A 199 17.89 29.61 6.47
C SER A 199 17.55 30.35 7.77
N ARG A 200 16.79 31.45 7.67
CA ARG A 200 16.28 32.23 8.79
C ARG A 200 14.81 31.99 9.13
N ALA A 201 14.11 31.10 8.42
CA ALA A 201 12.80 30.68 8.89
C ALA A 201 12.97 30.01 10.26
N PRO A 202 12.32 30.49 11.34
CA PRO A 202 12.46 29.89 12.67
C PRO A 202 12.06 28.41 12.57
N HIS A 203 12.92 27.54 13.08
CA HIS A 203 12.62 26.11 13.17
C HIS A 203 11.32 25.92 13.95
N HIS A 204 10.53 24.93 13.59
CA HIS A 204 9.21 24.67 14.22
C HIS A 204 9.30 24.58 15.76
N ASP A 205 10.46 24.18 16.29
CA ASP A 205 10.75 24.08 17.72
C ASP A 205 11.05 25.45 18.38
N GLU A 206 11.23 26.54 17.59
CA GLU A 206 11.50 27.91 18.08
C GLU A 206 10.23 28.77 18.14
N LEU A 207 9.10 28.25 17.62
CA LEU A 207 7.81 28.94 17.73
C LEU A 207 7.30 28.82 19.17
N PRO A 208 6.88 29.93 19.81
CA PRO A 208 6.29 29.84 21.13
C PRO A 208 5.07 28.94 21.07
N LEU A 209 5.07 27.92 21.93
CA LEU A 209 3.93 27.02 22.06
C LEU A 209 2.67 27.88 22.33
N PRO A 210 1.59 27.71 21.55
CA PRO A 210 0.35 28.38 21.85
C PRO A 210 -0.04 28.03 23.29
N GLY A 211 -0.32 29.02 24.11
CA GLY A 211 -0.76 28.82 25.49
C GLY A 211 -2.07 28.07 25.53
N LEU A 212 -1.98 26.75 25.51
CA LEU A 212 -3.13 25.86 25.70
C LEU A 212 -3.50 25.89 27.20
N ASP A 213 -4.48 26.77 27.56
CA ASP A 213 -5.13 26.72 28.88
C ASP A 213 -6.04 25.49 28.93
N LEU A 214 -5.44 24.31 29.10
CA LEU A 214 -6.19 23.06 29.28
C LEU A 214 -6.80 23.05 30.67
N ARG A 215 -7.96 23.68 30.83
CA ARG A 215 -8.82 23.49 32.01
C ARG A 215 -9.41 22.08 31.95
N LEU A 216 -8.78 21.16 32.64
CA LEU A 216 -9.38 19.85 32.93
C LEU A 216 -10.72 20.09 33.64
N ARG A 217 -11.83 19.85 32.97
CA ARG A 217 -13.18 19.81 33.59
C ARG A 217 -13.19 18.66 34.59
N ARG A 218 -12.96 19.00 35.89
CA ARG A 218 -13.06 18.05 37.01
C ARG A 218 -14.48 17.69 37.41
N ASP A 219 -15.50 18.15 36.71
CA ASP A 219 -16.87 18.23 37.25
C ASP A 219 -17.75 16.98 37.02
N HIS A 220 -17.26 15.92 36.35
CA HIS A 220 -18.12 14.76 36.09
C HIS A 220 -18.07 13.63 37.12
N ARG A 221 -17.17 13.68 38.11
CA ARG A 221 -17.11 12.62 39.14
C ARG A 221 -17.81 12.94 40.47
N GLN A 222 -18.24 14.16 40.71
CA GLN A 222 -18.99 14.53 41.94
C GLN A 222 -20.49 14.38 41.81
N ALA A 223 -21.06 14.41 40.62
CA ALA A 223 -22.53 14.30 40.41
C ALA A 223 -23.10 12.89 40.65
N LEU A 224 -22.27 11.86 40.67
CA LEU A 224 -22.71 10.45 40.88
C LEU A 224 -22.69 9.98 42.33
N ARG A 225 -22.32 10.82 43.30
CA ARG A 225 -22.27 10.45 44.72
C ARG A 225 -23.39 11.02 45.60
N ALA A 226 -24.32 11.75 45.01
CA ALA A 226 -25.45 12.38 45.75
C ALA A 226 -26.81 11.86 45.29
N ALA A 227 -26.99 10.56 45.18
CA ALA A 227 -28.33 9.95 45.14
C ALA A 227 -28.75 9.59 46.55
N PRO A 228 -29.82 10.18 47.13
CA PRO A 228 -30.31 9.79 48.44
C PRO A 228 -30.94 8.40 48.36
N THR A 229 -30.50 7.52 49.24
CA THR A 229 -31.17 6.25 49.52
C THR A 229 -32.48 6.59 50.21
N SER A 230 -33.62 6.50 49.53
CA SER A 230 -34.95 6.53 50.17
C SER A 230 -35.29 5.13 50.68
N ALA A 231 -35.62 5.10 51.97
CA ALA A 231 -36.15 3.98 52.73
C ALA A 231 -37.53 3.55 52.22
#